data_6b4eb4a778ec2d5152e0eb867216afb1
#
_entry.id   6b4eb4a778ec2d5152e0eb867216afb1
#
_cell.length_a   1.000
_cell.length_b   1.000
_cell.length_c   1.000
_cell.angle_alpha   90.00
_cell.angle_beta   90.00
_cell.angle_gamma   90.00
#
_symmetry.space_group_name_H-M   'P 1'
#
loop_
_entity.id
_entity.type
_entity.pdbx_description
1 polymer ?
#
loop_
_entity_poly.entity_id
_entity_poly.type
_entity_poly.pdbx_seq_one_letter_code
_entity_poly.pdbx_strand_id
1 'polypeptide(L)'
;MSINIESNQITILNPETLKEVGRVNISSQEDVNKCLEVAQNYKEWSSLSLNTRCSIINKFRKVVLKNSDLIKKTIKDETGKKDFVVFAELLSFLDHAKTMSKLAKSALKKSKRKPGILFKNKKAYVQYEPMGVIGIISPWNYPLATPMKGTIEGLLAGNNIVLKPSEFTPLTMKIIKKLWDENIEYKNAFQIVNGLGDIGSILVQSNSTDVISFTGSTEVGLQIAKICSTTLKPCILELGGKDPMIILKDASIKRSVESALYAGLFNAGQTCISTEEIYVEEDIVDEFVSKLSVRIKDIKSGEDVNDDLGPIITPETKQKINEHIDEVKDSCQIYSGINNGGEKYIAPTIVIDPPDSSRIVNEETFGPVMSIRPFKTEDELIEKIHKTGYGLSSSIFGKNNTRINRIIKRMKTGNVNVNDAMTSYIIPTLPYGGE
;
A
#
# COMPACT_ATOMS: atom_id res chain seq x y z
N MET A 1 7.09 -10.41 -19.65
CA MET A 1 7.74 -9.51 -18.66
C MET A 1 7.12 -8.14 -18.84
N SER A 2 6.85 -7.42 -17.77
CA SER A 2 6.33 -6.04 -17.85
C SER A 2 7.43 -4.98 -17.99
N ILE A 3 8.71 -5.38 -17.94
CA ILE A 3 9.88 -4.53 -18.17
C ILE A 3 10.95 -5.28 -18.98
N ASN A 4 11.75 -4.52 -19.74
CA ASN A 4 13.00 -4.97 -20.36
C ASN A 4 14.15 -4.07 -19.90
N ILE A 5 15.32 -4.66 -19.66
CA ILE A 5 16.51 -3.95 -19.22
C ILE A 5 17.58 -4.09 -20.28
N GLU A 6 17.95 -2.97 -20.91
CA GLU A 6 18.96 -2.89 -21.93
C GLU A 6 19.72 -1.58 -21.84
N SER A 7 21.04 -1.63 -22.08
CA SER A 7 21.88 -0.42 -22.21
C SER A 7 21.70 0.61 -21.09
N ASN A 8 21.61 0.16 -19.83
CA ASN A 8 21.40 1.00 -18.64
C ASN A 8 20.02 1.73 -18.61
N GLN A 9 19.03 1.19 -19.31
CA GLN A 9 17.65 1.67 -19.30
C GLN A 9 16.67 0.56 -18.91
N ILE A 10 15.59 0.96 -18.25
CA ILE A 10 14.41 0.14 -18.03
C ILE A 10 13.35 0.59 -19.02
N THR A 11 12.97 -0.29 -19.91
CA THR A 11 11.82 -0.11 -20.81
C THR A 11 10.58 -0.67 -20.14
N ILE A 12 9.57 0.17 -19.96
CA ILE A 12 8.30 -0.18 -19.32
C ILE A 12 7.33 -0.62 -20.41
N LEU A 13 6.73 -1.79 -20.21
CA LEU A 13 5.71 -2.34 -21.09
C LEU A 13 4.34 -2.27 -20.41
N ASN A 14 3.32 -1.91 -21.16
CA ASN A 14 1.95 -2.04 -20.67
C ASN A 14 1.63 -3.52 -20.43
N PRO A 15 1.16 -3.91 -19.23
CA PRO A 15 0.95 -5.32 -18.89
C PRO A 15 -0.16 -5.97 -19.70
N GLU A 16 -1.10 -5.22 -20.28
CA GLU A 16 -2.16 -5.75 -21.13
C GLU A 16 -1.67 -5.98 -22.57
N THR A 17 -1.03 -4.96 -23.16
CA THR A 17 -0.70 -4.97 -24.59
C THR A 17 0.72 -5.44 -24.90
N LEU A 18 1.59 -5.47 -23.88
CA LEU A 18 3.05 -5.68 -23.98
C LEU A 18 3.76 -4.66 -24.89
N LYS A 19 3.11 -3.57 -25.21
CA LYS A 19 3.71 -2.45 -25.96
C LYS A 19 4.51 -1.56 -25.00
N GLU A 20 5.60 -1.02 -25.51
CA GLU A 20 6.38 -0.03 -24.81
C GLU A 20 5.54 1.23 -24.53
N VAL A 21 5.56 1.68 -23.28
CA VAL A 21 4.88 2.92 -22.82
C VAL A 21 5.85 3.98 -22.35
N GLY A 22 7.11 3.65 -22.19
CA GLY A 22 8.17 4.59 -21.87
C GLY A 22 9.43 3.96 -21.35
N ARG A 23 10.42 4.82 -21.06
CA ARG A 23 11.73 4.39 -20.55
C ARG A 23 12.21 5.30 -19.43
N VAL A 24 13.01 4.75 -18.54
CA VAL A 24 13.81 5.47 -17.54
C VAL A 24 15.24 4.98 -17.57
N ASN A 25 16.19 5.87 -17.35
CA ASN A 25 17.58 5.48 -17.15
C ASN A 25 17.75 4.86 -15.76
N ILE A 26 18.56 3.83 -15.65
CA ILE A 26 19.01 3.30 -14.37
C ILE A 26 20.03 4.29 -13.80
N SER A 27 19.84 4.75 -12.57
CA SER A 27 20.78 5.59 -11.86
C SER A 27 22.06 4.80 -11.55
N SER A 28 23.20 5.35 -11.84
CA SER A 28 24.46 4.79 -11.37
C SER A 28 24.63 5.02 -9.86
N GLN A 29 25.54 4.32 -9.22
CA GLN A 29 25.92 4.59 -7.83
C GLN A 29 26.36 6.05 -7.63
N GLU A 30 27.05 6.62 -8.61
CA GLU A 30 27.48 8.03 -8.59
C GLU A 30 26.28 8.96 -8.63
N ASP A 31 25.27 8.70 -9.48
CA ASP A 31 24.03 9.48 -9.54
C ASP A 31 23.29 9.46 -8.20
N VAL A 32 23.18 8.27 -7.57
CA VAL A 32 22.53 8.13 -6.26
C VAL A 32 23.30 8.93 -5.20
N ASN A 33 24.62 8.78 -5.14
CA ASN A 33 25.46 9.52 -4.19
C ASN A 33 25.33 11.03 -4.37
N LYS A 34 25.31 11.51 -5.61
CA LYS A 34 25.11 12.92 -5.92
C LYS A 34 23.73 13.42 -5.51
N CYS A 35 22.66 12.65 -5.76
CA CYS A 35 21.32 12.99 -5.28
C CYS A 35 21.27 13.08 -3.74
N LEU A 36 21.91 12.16 -3.05
CA LEU A 36 21.98 12.15 -1.59
C LEU A 36 22.79 13.32 -1.05
N GLU A 37 23.94 13.63 -1.65
CA GLU A 37 24.76 14.80 -1.29
C GLU A 37 23.96 16.12 -1.46
N VAL A 38 23.29 16.28 -2.60
CA VAL A 38 22.42 17.43 -2.87
C VAL A 38 21.32 17.50 -1.79
N ALA A 39 20.63 16.41 -1.47
CA ALA A 39 19.59 16.40 -0.46
C ALA A 39 20.14 16.72 0.95
N GLN A 40 21.30 16.18 1.32
CA GLN A 40 21.91 16.40 2.64
C GLN A 40 22.34 17.87 2.86
N ASN A 41 22.83 18.50 1.80
CA ASN A 41 23.31 19.88 1.84
C ASN A 41 22.20 20.93 1.63
N TYR A 42 21.03 20.52 1.16
CA TYR A 42 19.92 21.42 0.87
C TYR A 42 19.16 21.87 2.10
N LYS A 43 19.56 22.98 2.71
CA LYS A 43 18.94 23.52 3.93
C LYS A 43 17.80 24.50 3.70
N GLU A 44 17.60 24.94 2.44
CA GLU A 44 16.55 25.90 2.11
C GLU A 44 15.16 25.39 2.47
N TRP A 45 14.86 24.10 2.19
CA TRP A 45 13.56 23.50 2.52
C TRP A 45 13.31 23.44 4.04
N SER A 46 14.27 22.95 4.81
CA SER A 46 14.14 22.82 6.27
C SER A 46 14.03 24.17 6.97
N SER A 47 14.60 25.23 6.41
CA SER A 47 14.52 26.60 6.96
C SER A 47 13.14 27.25 6.79
N LEU A 48 12.30 26.73 5.88
CA LEU A 48 10.96 27.25 5.67
C LEU A 48 10.06 27.04 6.88
N SER A 49 9.19 28.02 7.13
CA SER A 49 8.13 27.82 8.11
C SER A 49 7.19 26.67 7.71
N LEU A 50 6.62 25.98 8.71
CA LEU A 50 5.62 24.95 8.44
C LEU A 50 4.45 25.46 7.59
N ASN A 51 4.00 26.70 7.82
CA ASN A 51 2.93 27.31 7.03
C ASN A 51 3.33 27.46 5.56
N THR A 52 4.58 27.85 5.29
CA THR A 52 5.12 27.96 3.95
C THR A 52 5.16 26.59 3.26
N ARG A 53 5.71 25.57 3.93
CA ARG A 53 5.70 24.19 3.41
C ARG A 53 4.28 23.70 3.10
N CYS A 54 3.32 23.91 4.00
CA CYS A 54 1.91 23.57 3.77
C CYS A 54 1.32 24.29 2.54
N SER A 55 1.67 25.56 2.33
CA SER A 55 1.24 26.34 1.15
C SER A 55 1.81 25.75 -0.14
N ILE A 56 3.09 25.39 -0.14
CA ILE A 56 3.77 24.80 -1.30
C ILE A 56 3.17 23.44 -1.63
N ILE A 57 2.96 22.57 -0.64
CA ILE A 57 2.33 21.27 -0.86
C ILE A 57 0.90 21.44 -1.43
N ASN A 58 0.12 22.39 -0.92
CA ASN A 58 -1.20 22.68 -1.50
C ASN A 58 -1.12 23.26 -2.93
N LYS A 59 -0.09 24.06 -3.26
CA LYS A 59 0.19 24.49 -4.63
C LYS A 59 0.47 23.27 -5.51
N PHE A 60 1.36 22.39 -5.09
CA PHE A 60 1.71 21.18 -5.84
C PHE A 60 0.49 20.24 -6.02
N ARG A 61 -0.33 20.04 -4.99
CA ARG A 61 -1.60 19.32 -5.11
C ARG A 61 -2.50 19.87 -6.22
N LYS A 62 -2.59 21.20 -6.37
CA LYS A 62 -3.37 21.83 -7.46
C LYS A 62 -2.74 21.60 -8.83
N VAL A 63 -1.40 21.56 -8.91
CA VAL A 63 -0.67 21.21 -10.14
C VAL A 63 -1.00 19.77 -10.55
N VAL A 64 -0.96 18.82 -9.62
CA VAL A 64 -1.33 17.42 -9.87
C VAL A 64 -2.79 17.33 -10.33
N LEU A 65 -3.72 18.02 -9.67
CA LEU A 65 -5.13 18.04 -10.08
C LEU A 65 -5.31 18.59 -11.51
N LYS A 66 -4.60 19.64 -11.87
CA LYS A 66 -4.65 20.22 -13.22
C LYS A 66 -4.13 19.26 -14.29
N ASN A 67 -3.21 18.37 -13.93
CA ASN A 67 -2.61 17.38 -14.83
C ASN A 67 -3.18 15.97 -14.61
N SER A 68 -4.39 15.86 -14.03
CA SER A 68 -5.01 14.60 -13.65
C SER A 68 -5.13 13.59 -14.79
N ASP A 69 -5.47 14.05 -16.01
CA ASP A 69 -5.66 13.15 -17.14
C ASP A 69 -4.34 12.55 -17.65
N LEU A 70 -3.26 13.33 -17.66
CA LEU A 70 -1.92 12.84 -17.97
C LEU A 70 -1.48 11.78 -16.94
N ILE A 71 -1.69 12.06 -15.65
CA ILE A 71 -1.29 11.17 -14.57
C ILE A 71 -2.11 9.88 -14.60
N LYS A 72 -3.44 9.97 -14.74
CA LYS A 72 -4.32 8.80 -14.87
C LYS A 72 -3.93 7.93 -16.06
N LYS A 73 -3.68 8.56 -17.22
CA LYS A 73 -3.20 7.85 -18.41
C LYS A 73 -1.90 7.10 -18.12
N THR A 74 -0.93 7.76 -17.49
CA THR A 74 0.38 7.14 -17.20
C THR A 74 0.23 5.96 -16.24
N ILE A 75 -0.54 6.10 -15.16
CA ILE A 75 -0.81 4.99 -14.23
C ILE A 75 -1.44 3.82 -14.99
N LYS A 76 -2.43 4.09 -15.83
CA LYS A 76 -3.09 3.05 -16.63
C LYS A 76 -2.14 2.38 -17.63
N ASP A 77 -1.31 3.17 -18.30
CA ASP A 77 -0.34 2.69 -19.28
C ASP A 77 0.68 1.72 -18.64
N GLU A 78 1.20 2.03 -17.44
CA GLU A 78 2.22 1.17 -16.80
C GLU A 78 1.64 0.07 -15.89
N THR A 79 0.35 0.09 -15.57
CA THR A 79 -0.27 -0.89 -14.66
C THR A 79 -1.41 -1.71 -15.25
N GLY A 80 -2.03 -1.26 -16.33
CA GLY A 80 -3.25 -1.87 -16.88
C GLY A 80 -4.49 -1.75 -15.98
N LYS A 81 -4.45 -0.93 -14.92
CA LYS A 81 -5.57 -0.78 -13.97
C LYS A 81 -6.83 -0.26 -14.62
N LYS A 82 -7.99 -0.70 -14.10
CA LYS A 82 -9.29 -0.17 -14.48
C LYS A 82 -9.46 1.28 -14.03
N ASP A 83 -10.21 2.06 -14.79
CA ASP A 83 -10.36 3.52 -14.61
C ASP A 83 -10.80 3.92 -13.20
N PHE A 84 -11.68 3.13 -12.57
CA PHE A 84 -12.13 3.37 -11.20
C PHE A 84 -10.98 3.28 -10.19
N VAL A 85 -10.09 2.29 -10.33
CA VAL A 85 -8.93 2.11 -9.44
C VAL A 85 -7.94 3.24 -9.60
N VAL A 86 -7.66 3.65 -10.86
CA VAL A 86 -6.79 4.79 -11.17
C VAL A 86 -7.36 6.09 -10.59
N PHE A 87 -8.68 6.30 -10.74
CA PHE A 87 -9.36 7.47 -10.16
C PHE A 87 -9.27 7.49 -8.64
N ALA A 88 -9.53 6.33 -7.98
CA ALA A 88 -9.45 6.21 -6.52
C ALA A 88 -8.04 6.49 -6.00
N GLU A 89 -7.00 6.03 -6.71
CA GLU A 89 -5.61 6.30 -6.36
C GLU A 89 -5.27 7.79 -6.44
N LEU A 90 -5.66 8.48 -7.52
CA LEU A 90 -5.46 9.92 -7.66
C LEU A 90 -6.21 10.71 -6.58
N LEU A 91 -7.46 10.35 -6.30
CA LEU A 91 -8.27 10.98 -5.26
C LEU A 91 -7.64 10.80 -3.87
N SER A 92 -7.14 9.60 -3.57
CA SER A 92 -6.42 9.31 -2.32
C SER A 92 -5.23 10.23 -2.14
N PHE A 93 -4.38 10.42 -3.17
CA PHE A 93 -3.27 11.37 -3.12
C PHE A 93 -3.74 12.81 -2.87
N LEU A 94 -4.75 13.28 -3.63
CA LEU A 94 -5.24 14.66 -3.53
C LEU A 94 -5.83 14.97 -2.14
N ASP A 95 -6.56 14.04 -1.56
CA ASP A 95 -7.12 14.19 -0.21
C ASP A 95 -6.04 14.10 0.86
N HIS A 96 -5.11 13.14 0.73
CA HIS A 96 -3.98 13.00 1.64
C HIS A 96 -3.14 14.29 1.71
N ALA A 97 -2.71 14.84 0.57
CA ALA A 97 -1.92 16.07 0.52
C ALA A 97 -2.65 17.26 1.17
N LYS A 98 -3.96 17.38 0.95
CA LYS A 98 -4.80 18.43 1.57
C LYS A 98 -4.93 18.25 3.08
N THR A 99 -5.21 17.03 3.51
CA THR A 99 -5.47 16.70 4.91
C THR A 99 -4.21 16.77 5.74
N MET A 100 -3.09 16.21 5.25
CA MET A 100 -1.80 16.28 5.91
C MET A 100 -1.28 17.72 6.05
N SER A 101 -1.49 18.58 5.07
CA SER A 101 -1.16 20.02 5.19
C SER A 101 -1.91 20.72 6.32
N LYS A 102 -3.09 20.22 6.71
CA LYS A 102 -3.83 20.74 7.88
C LYS A 102 -3.36 20.07 9.17
N LEU A 103 -3.23 18.75 9.16
CA LEU A 103 -2.86 17.95 10.33
C LEU A 103 -1.46 18.28 10.82
N ALA A 104 -0.49 18.52 9.93
CA ALA A 104 0.87 18.88 10.26
C ALA A 104 0.95 20.10 11.20
N LYS A 105 0.07 21.08 11.05
CA LYS A 105 0.01 22.27 11.90
C LYS A 105 -0.29 21.97 13.37
N SER A 106 -1.08 20.93 13.64
CA SER A 106 -1.36 20.48 15.00
C SER A 106 -0.34 19.44 15.48
N ALA A 107 0.05 18.50 14.61
CA ALA A 107 0.96 17.41 14.96
C ALA A 107 2.38 17.92 15.28
N LEU A 108 2.90 18.87 14.49
CA LEU A 108 4.25 19.42 14.66
C LEU A 108 4.31 20.67 15.54
N LYS A 109 3.19 21.03 16.18
CA LYS A 109 3.14 22.21 17.06
C LYS A 109 4.03 22.02 18.28
N LYS A 110 4.89 23.02 18.55
CA LYS A 110 5.61 23.11 19.82
C LYS A 110 4.62 23.07 20.99
N SER A 111 4.79 22.13 21.89
CA SER A 111 3.87 21.89 22.98
C SER A 111 4.54 22.02 24.35
N LYS A 112 3.91 22.80 25.24
CA LYS A 112 4.36 22.97 26.63
C LYS A 112 4.09 21.68 27.42
N ARG A 113 5.03 21.31 28.29
CA ARG A 113 4.87 20.19 29.24
C ARG A 113 4.87 20.76 30.68
N LYS A 114 4.14 20.08 31.54
CA LYS A 114 4.13 20.45 32.98
C LYS A 114 5.34 19.80 33.66
N PRO A 115 6.29 20.54 34.19
CA PRO A 115 7.35 19.98 35.04
C PRO A 115 6.76 19.38 36.30
N GLY A 116 7.40 18.34 36.85
CA GLY A 116 7.03 17.77 38.13
C GLY A 116 7.20 18.76 39.29
N ILE A 117 6.74 18.39 40.49
CA ILE A 117 6.70 19.28 41.66
C ILE A 117 8.07 19.88 42.03
N LEU A 118 9.14 19.09 41.85
CA LEU A 118 10.52 19.52 42.14
C LEU A 118 11.06 20.57 41.16
N PHE A 119 10.42 20.75 40.01
CA PHE A 119 10.88 21.64 38.94
C PHE A 119 9.83 22.65 38.50
N LYS A 120 8.94 23.06 39.43
CA LYS A 120 7.85 24.04 39.16
C LYS A 120 8.36 25.37 38.57
N ASN A 121 9.59 25.73 38.82
CA ASN A 121 10.25 26.93 38.32
C ASN A 121 10.81 26.80 36.90
N LYS A 122 10.73 25.59 36.28
CA LYS A 122 11.24 25.33 34.94
C LYS A 122 10.12 25.44 33.91
N LYS A 123 10.54 25.72 32.65
CA LYS A 123 9.67 25.70 31.48
C LYS A 123 10.12 24.53 30.60
N ALA A 124 9.23 23.56 30.37
CA ALA A 124 9.51 22.39 29.53
C ALA A 124 8.65 22.43 28.24
N TYR A 125 9.27 22.11 27.14
CA TYR A 125 8.62 22.06 25.81
C TYR A 125 9.06 20.83 25.06
N VAL A 126 8.16 20.34 24.16
CA VAL A 126 8.50 19.42 23.08
C VAL A 126 8.43 20.22 21.78
N GLN A 127 9.47 20.12 20.99
CA GLN A 127 9.59 20.72 19.66
C GLN A 127 10.03 19.63 18.71
N TYR A 128 9.47 19.62 17.50
CA TYR A 128 9.81 18.66 16.45
C TYR A 128 10.78 19.32 15.48
N GLU A 129 11.85 18.60 15.14
CA GLU A 129 12.86 19.01 14.17
C GLU A 129 12.90 17.99 13.01
N PRO A 130 13.26 18.41 11.78
CA PRO A 130 13.48 17.49 10.68
C PRO A 130 14.58 16.49 11.01
N MET A 131 14.42 15.23 10.61
CA MET A 131 15.46 14.21 10.69
C MET A 131 16.61 14.48 9.73
N GLY A 132 16.31 15.00 8.53
CA GLY A 132 17.28 15.28 7.48
C GLY A 132 16.81 14.73 6.12
N VAL A 133 17.47 13.69 5.63
CA VAL A 133 17.14 13.03 4.35
C VAL A 133 16.38 11.73 4.60
N ILE A 134 15.21 11.61 3.99
CA ILE A 134 14.42 10.37 3.99
C ILE A 134 14.62 9.66 2.66
N GLY A 135 15.16 8.44 2.69
CA GLY A 135 15.15 7.52 1.57
C GLY A 135 13.81 6.77 1.51
N ILE A 136 13.07 6.94 0.43
CA ILE A 136 11.78 6.25 0.23
C ILE A 136 11.95 5.18 -0.85
N ILE A 137 11.52 3.94 -0.58
CA ILE A 137 11.48 2.83 -1.54
C ILE A 137 10.04 2.34 -1.60
N SER A 138 9.43 2.39 -2.79
CA SER A 138 8.00 2.15 -2.95
C SER A 138 7.68 1.05 -3.96
N PRO A 139 6.55 0.32 -3.77
CA PRO A 139 6.11 -0.77 -4.61
C PRO A 139 5.42 -0.27 -5.89
N TRP A 140 5.05 -1.24 -6.74
CA TRP A 140 4.45 -1.03 -8.04
C TRP A 140 2.92 -0.95 -8.05
N ASN A 141 2.27 -1.44 -7.00
CA ASN A 141 0.81 -1.63 -7.00
C ASN A 141 -0.01 -0.32 -6.91
N TYR A 142 0.55 0.73 -6.31
CA TYR A 142 -0.02 2.09 -6.28
C TYR A 142 1.08 3.12 -6.54
N PRO A 143 1.47 3.30 -7.82
CA PRO A 143 2.65 4.08 -8.20
C PRO A 143 2.59 5.58 -7.90
N LEU A 144 1.40 6.12 -7.61
CA LEU A 144 1.21 7.50 -7.17
C LEU A 144 0.99 7.59 -5.65
N ALA A 145 0.00 6.86 -5.13
CA ALA A 145 -0.47 7.08 -3.77
C ALA A 145 0.57 6.66 -2.74
N THR A 146 1.17 5.47 -2.87
CA THR A 146 2.11 4.93 -1.89
C THR A 146 3.39 5.77 -1.77
N PRO A 147 4.15 6.05 -2.85
CA PRO A 147 5.36 6.86 -2.74
C PRO A 147 5.08 8.29 -2.28
N MET A 148 3.95 8.85 -2.70
CA MET A 148 3.65 10.25 -2.38
C MET A 148 3.10 10.46 -0.97
N LYS A 149 2.56 9.45 -0.28
CA LYS A 149 2.21 9.56 1.14
C LYS A 149 3.43 9.90 1.98
N GLY A 150 4.44 9.06 1.99
CA GLY A 150 5.68 9.31 2.73
C GLY A 150 6.41 10.57 2.28
N THR A 151 6.39 10.86 0.96
CA THR A 151 6.98 12.08 0.39
C THR A 151 6.32 13.34 0.96
N ILE A 152 4.98 13.43 0.94
CA ILE A 152 4.24 14.60 1.46
C ILE A 152 4.46 14.77 2.96
N GLU A 153 4.39 13.71 3.72
CA GLU A 153 4.60 13.75 5.19
C GLU A 153 6.02 14.17 5.54
N GLY A 154 7.02 13.58 4.87
CA GLY A 154 8.42 13.92 5.05
C GLY A 154 8.73 15.39 4.70
N LEU A 155 8.22 15.87 3.56
CA LEU A 155 8.35 17.27 3.14
C LEU A 155 7.66 18.23 4.13
N LEU A 156 6.45 17.94 4.59
CA LEU A 156 5.75 18.75 5.59
C LEU A 156 6.52 18.82 6.92
N ALA A 157 7.17 17.72 7.32
CA ALA A 157 8.03 17.69 8.50
C ALA A 157 9.36 18.45 8.30
N GLY A 158 9.69 18.89 7.09
CA GLY A 158 10.88 19.68 6.77
C GLY A 158 12.08 18.86 6.30
N ASN A 159 11.88 17.58 6.03
CA ASN A 159 12.92 16.71 5.49
C ASN A 159 13.08 16.88 3.98
N ASN A 160 14.23 16.50 3.45
CA ASN A 160 14.46 16.30 2.03
C ASN A 160 14.22 14.81 1.69
N ILE A 161 13.76 14.55 0.46
CA ILE A 161 13.34 13.23 0.02
C ILE A 161 14.20 12.75 -1.14
N VAL A 162 14.70 11.51 -1.05
CA VAL A 162 15.24 10.76 -2.19
C VAL A 162 14.41 9.51 -2.36
N LEU A 163 13.61 9.45 -3.42
CA LEU A 163 12.65 8.40 -3.70
C LEU A 163 13.18 7.45 -4.79
N LYS A 164 13.12 6.15 -4.52
CA LYS A 164 13.22 5.09 -5.53
C LYS A 164 11.83 4.48 -5.78
N PRO A 165 11.17 4.77 -6.88
CA PRO A 165 9.95 4.05 -7.26
C PRO A 165 10.27 2.61 -7.65
N SER A 166 9.26 1.75 -7.75
CA SER A 166 9.43 0.42 -8.33
C SER A 166 9.88 0.52 -9.78
N GLU A 167 10.73 -0.41 -10.18
CA GLU A 167 11.19 -0.61 -11.55
C GLU A 167 10.07 -0.94 -12.54
N PHE A 168 8.96 -1.49 -12.05
CA PHE A 168 7.81 -1.83 -12.88
C PHE A 168 6.94 -0.61 -13.23
N THR A 169 6.95 0.43 -12.38
CA THR A 169 6.04 1.58 -12.51
C THR A 169 6.73 2.93 -12.20
N PRO A 170 7.88 3.23 -12.84
CA PRO A 170 8.64 4.44 -12.55
C PRO A 170 8.11 5.69 -13.30
N LEU A 171 7.29 5.51 -14.35
CA LEU A 171 6.87 6.62 -15.22
C LEU A 171 5.94 7.59 -14.50
N THR A 172 5.08 7.11 -13.62
CA THR A 172 4.22 7.95 -12.80
C THR A 172 5.06 8.91 -11.95
N MET A 173 6.11 8.40 -11.27
CA MET A 173 6.98 9.26 -10.47
C MET A 173 7.87 10.16 -11.33
N LYS A 174 8.27 9.75 -12.52
CA LYS A 174 8.96 10.60 -13.50
C LYS A 174 8.12 11.84 -13.87
N ILE A 175 6.81 11.65 -14.11
CA ILE A 175 5.89 12.76 -14.38
C ILE A 175 5.69 13.63 -13.14
N ILE A 176 5.49 13.05 -11.97
CA ILE A 176 5.33 13.77 -10.70
C ILE A 176 6.56 14.64 -10.42
N LYS A 177 7.77 14.10 -10.61
CA LYS A 177 9.01 14.87 -10.44
C LYS A 177 9.13 16.02 -11.46
N LYS A 178 8.80 15.75 -12.72
CA LYS A 178 8.76 16.80 -13.75
C LYS A 178 7.80 17.94 -13.34
N LEU A 179 6.59 17.61 -12.92
CA LEU A 179 5.61 18.60 -12.47
C LEU A 179 6.08 19.36 -11.22
N TRP A 180 6.79 18.70 -10.30
CA TRP A 180 7.44 19.36 -9.16
C TRP A 180 8.47 20.38 -9.64
N ASP A 181 9.41 19.97 -10.50
CA ASP A 181 10.52 20.80 -10.97
C ASP A 181 10.08 22.01 -11.80
N GLU A 182 8.98 21.87 -12.55
CA GLU A 182 8.43 22.95 -13.37
C GLU A 182 7.63 23.98 -12.58
N ASN A 183 7.06 23.60 -11.41
CA ASN A 183 6.10 24.45 -10.71
C ASN A 183 6.50 24.86 -9.29
N ILE A 184 7.50 24.16 -8.71
CA ILE A 184 7.98 24.40 -7.35
C ILE A 184 9.44 24.82 -7.41
N GLU A 185 9.77 25.95 -6.77
CA GLU A 185 11.13 26.50 -6.79
C GLU A 185 12.13 25.65 -5.98
N TYR A 186 11.66 24.92 -4.96
CA TYR A 186 12.47 24.07 -4.08
C TYR A 186 12.70 22.67 -4.68
N LYS A 187 13.31 22.62 -5.87
CA LYS A 187 13.47 21.39 -6.67
C LYS A 187 14.24 20.29 -5.93
N ASN A 188 15.26 20.70 -5.18
CA ASN A 188 16.17 19.76 -4.51
C ASN A 188 15.59 19.13 -3.24
N ALA A 189 14.46 19.63 -2.74
CA ALA A 189 13.77 19.01 -1.60
C ALA A 189 13.19 17.62 -1.94
N PHE A 190 12.96 17.35 -3.23
CA PHE A 190 12.43 16.08 -3.71
C PHE A 190 13.23 15.57 -4.90
N GLN A 191 13.96 14.46 -4.72
CA GLN A 191 14.79 13.81 -5.72
C GLN A 191 14.27 12.41 -6.02
N ILE A 192 14.54 11.90 -7.23
CA ILE A 192 14.19 10.53 -7.65
C ILE A 192 15.42 9.85 -8.21
N VAL A 193 15.61 8.59 -7.83
CA VAL A 193 16.57 7.67 -8.44
C VAL A 193 15.83 6.44 -8.94
N ASN A 194 16.20 5.93 -10.11
CA ASN A 194 15.55 4.76 -10.72
C ASN A 194 16.54 3.61 -10.77
N GLY A 195 16.03 2.40 -10.67
CA GLY A 195 16.83 1.17 -10.78
C GLY A 195 16.20 0.01 -10.03
N LEU A 196 16.92 -1.08 -9.93
CA LEU A 196 16.48 -2.32 -9.30
C LEU A 196 16.76 -2.31 -7.80
N GLY A 197 16.79 -3.49 -7.19
CA GLY A 197 17.04 -3.66 -5.76
C GLY A 197 18.43 -3.17 -5.29
N ASP A 198 19.44 -3.22 -6.15
CA ASP A 198 20.77 -2.69 -5.89
C ASP A 198 20.77 -1.19 -5.60
N ILE A 199 20.02 -0.39 -6.39
CA ILE A 199 19.85 1.05 -6.17
C ILE A 199 19.11 1.32 -4.85
N GLY A 200 18.10 0.50 -4.51
CA GLY A 200 17.46 0.54 -3.20
C GLY A 200 18.46 0.26 -2.06
N SER A 201 19.33 -0.72 -2.23
CA SER A 201 20.35 -1.08 -1.25
C SER A 201 21.34 0.06 -0.99
N ILE A 202 21.74 0.82 -2.03
CA ILE A 202 22.62 1.99 -1.88
C ILE A 202 21.94 3.04 -0.98
N LEU A 203 20.64 3.33 -1.20
CA LEU A 203 19.89 4.26 -0.34
C LEU A 203 19.86 3.81 1.12
N VAL A 204 19.61 2.52 1.37
CA VAL A 204 19.52 1.96 2.72
C VAL A 204 20.87 2.01 3.45
N GLN A 205 21.96 1.70 2.75
CA GLN A 205 23.31 1.63 3.32
C GLN A 205 23.96 3.00 3.49
N SER A 206 23.55 4.01 2.71
CA SER A 206 24.18 5.32 2.73
C SER A 206 24.07 6.03 4.09
N ASN A 207 25.17 6.59 4.55
CA ASN A 207 25.20 7.46 5.73
C ASN A 207 24.54 8.83 5.49
N SER A 208 24.23 9.16 4.23
CA SER A 208 23.53 10.40 3.88
C SER A 208 22.01 10.26 3.90
N THR A 209 21.46 9.09 4.23
CA THR A 209 20.05 8.90 4.56
C THR A 209 19.89 8.79 6.07
N ASP A 210 19.04 9.62 6.64
CA ASP A 210 18.76 9.66 8.09
C ASP A 210 17.62 8.73 8.49
N VAL A 211 16.69 8.47 7.57
CA VAL A 211 15.54 7.56 7.76
C VAL A 211 15.26 6.80 6.47
N ILE A 212 14.87 5.55 6.58
CA ILE A 212 14.34 4.77 5.45
C ILE A 212 12.84 4.56 5.63
N SER A 213 12.07 4.84 4.58
CA SER A 213 10.67 4.45 4.48
C SER A 213 10.54 3.44 3.33
N PHE A 214 10.14 2.23 3.67
CA PHE A 214 9.97 1.13 2.73
C PHE A 214 8.55 0.60 2.76
N THR A 215 7.98 0.40 1.58
CA THR A 215 6.74 -0.35 1.40
C THR A 215 6.98 -1.47 0.40
N GLY A 216 6.70 -2.72 0.77
CA GLY A 216 6.94 -3.88 -0.09
C GLY A 216 6.83 -5.21 0.64
N SER A 217 7.52 -6.25 0.16
CA SER A 217 7.44 -7.59 0.75
C SER A 217 8.09 -7.66 2.14
N THR A 218 7.57 -8.55 2.98
CA THR A 218 8.12 -8.82 4.33
C THR A 218 9.58 -9.26 4.27
N GLU A 219 9.96 -10.09 3.29
CA GLU A 219 11.33 -10.55 3.10
C GLU A 219 12.32 -9.40 2.91
N VAL A 220 12.02 -8.48 1.98
CA VAL A 220 12.86 -7.30 1.72
C VAL A 220 12.85 -6.35 2.93
N GLY A 221 11.70 -6.18 3.59
CA GLY A 221 11.60 -5.37 4.80
C GLY A 221 12.53 -5.86 5.92
N LEU A 222 12.61 -7.18 6.15
CA LEU A 222 13.53 -7.78 7.11
C LEU A 222 15.01 -7.53 6.75
N GLN A 223 15.36 -7.60 5.46
CA GLN A 223 16.73 -7.27 5.00
C GLN A 223 17.04 -5.80 5.27
N ILE A 224 16.13 -4.88 4.97
CA ILE A 224 16.28 -3.44 5.25
C ILE A 224 16.44 -3.19 6.75
N ALA A 225 15.59 -3.78 7.59
CA ALA A 225 15.68 -3.67 9.04
C ALA A 225 17.04 -4.11 9.57
N LYS A 226 17.55 -5.23 9.06
CA LYS A 226 18.86 -5.76 9.41
C LYS A 226 19.99 -4.79 9.04
N ILE A 227 19.96 -4.18 7.86
CA ILE A 227 20.95 -3.19 7.44
C ILE A 227 20.83 -1.93 8.32
N CYS A 228 19.63 -1.39 8.49
CA CYS A 228 19.40 -0.18 9.29
C CYS A 228 19.86 -0.36 10.75
N SER A 229 19.71 -1.56 11.32
CA SER A 229 20.11 -1.83 12.70
C SER A 229 21.62 -1.69 12.93
N THR A 230 22.46 -1.88 11.91
CA THR A 230 23.92 -1.76 12.03
C THR A 230 24.39 -0.33 12.30
N THR A 231 23.58 0.67 11.93
CA THR A 231 23.88 2.11 12.13
C THR A 231 22.85 2.80 13.02
N LEU A 232 21.90 2.03 13.60
CA LEU A 232 20.75 2.55 14.35
C LEU A 232 19.88 3.54 13.54
N LYS A 233 19.88 3.40 12.21
CA LYS A 233 19.07 4.21 11.31
C LYS A 233 17.59 3.86 11.50
N PRO A 234 16.71 4.82 11.82
CA PRO A 234 15.29 4.57 11.87
C PRO A 234 14.75 4.07 10.52
N CYS A 235 13.89 3.05 10.55
CA CYS A 235 13.18 2.60 9.37
C CYS A 235 11.69 2.47 9.65
N ILE A 236 10.87 2.94 8.70
CA ILE A 236 9.43 2.77 8.68
C ILE A 236 9.16 1.69 7.64
N LEU A 237 8.55 0.59 8.06
CA LEU A 237 8.34 -0.59 7.23
C LEU A 237 6.84 -0.86 7.12
N GLU A 238 6.30 -0.69 5.92
CA GLU A 238 4.94 -1.09 5.57
C GLU A 238 5.03 -2.32 4.67
N LEU A 239 4.61 -3.47 5.20
CA LEU A 239 4.88 -4.77 4.62
C LEU A 239 3.60 -5.42 4.10
N GLY A 240 3.68 -6.71 3.74
CA GLY A 240 2.53 -7.48 3.29
C GLY A 240 1.44 -7.61 4.36
N GLY A 241 0.25 -7.96 3.90
CA GLY A 241 -0.90 -8.26 4.72
C GLY A 241 -1.55 -9.58 4.31
N LYS A 242 -2.39 -10.11 5.17
CA LYS A 242 -3.32 -11.20 4.88
C LYS A 242 -4.59 -10.94 5.65
N ASP A 243 -5.28 -9.88 5.20
CA ASP A 243 -6.33 -9.25 6.00
C ASP A 243 -7.53 -10.18 6.22
N PRO A 244 -7.85 -10.50 7.48
CA PRO A 244 -9.04 -11.28 7.79
C PRO A 244 -10.31 -10.42 7.74
N MET A 245 -11.36 -10.99 7.16
CA MET A 245 -12.73 -10.49 7.26
C MET A 245 -13.55 -11.46 8.09
N ILE A 246 -14.09 -10.99 9.21
CA ILE A 246 -14.84 -11.81 10.17
C ILE A 246 -16.33 -11.55 9.98
N ILE A 247 -17.13 -12.61 9.77
CA ILE A 247 -18.58 -12.53 9.57
C ILE A 247 -19.27 -13.25 10.71
N LEU A 248 -19.84 -12.49 11.65
CA LEU A 248 -20.61 -13.02 12.77
C LEU A 248 -22.03 -13.37 12.33
N LYS A 249 -22.70 -14.32 13.03
CA LYS A 249 -24.04 -14.81 12.67
C LYS A 249 -25.15 -13.76 12.63
N ASP A 250 -24.96 -12.65 13.32
CA ASP A 250 -25.89 -11.52 13.33
C ASP A 250 -25.56 -10.46 12.27
N ALA A 251 -24.55 -10.69 11.41
CA ALA A 251 -24.15 -9.77 10.35
C ALA A 251 -25.23 -9.65 9.24
N SER A 252 -25.17 -8.57 8.49
CA SER A 252 -25.91 -8.45 7.24
C SER A 252 -25.19 -9.23 6.14
N ILE A 253 -25.65 -10.43 5.79
CA ILE A 253 -25.02 -11.28 4.76
C ILE A 253 -24.86 -10.51 3.44
N LYS A 254 -25.88 -9.78 2.99
CA LYS A 254 -25.80 -8.99 1.74
C LYS A 254 -24.64 -7.99 1.79
N ARG A 255 -24.53 -7.22 2.88
CA ARG A 255 -23.45 -6.23 3.03
C ARG A 255 -22.08 -6.90 3.12
N SER A 256 -21.96 -8.00 3.87
CA SER A 256 -20.73 -8.75 4.01
C SER A 256 -20.24 -9.31 2.67
N VAL A 257 -21.15 -9.85 1.84
CA VAL A 257 -20.85 -10.35 0.48
C VAL A 257 -20.33 -9.24 -0.42
N GLU A 258 -21.02 -8.10 -0.50
CA GLU A 258 -20.55 -6.99 -1.35
C GLU A 258 -19.23 -6.39 -0.85
N SER A 259 -19.04 -6.33 0.47
CA SER A 259 -17.77 -5.87 1.06
C SER A 259 -16.63 -6.85 0.81
N ALA A 260 -16.87 -8.16 0.85
CA ALA A 260 -15.88 -9.19 0.54
C ALA A 260 -15.41 -9.08 -0.93
N LEU A 261 -16.36 -8.96 -1.86
CA LEU A 261 -16.04 -8.78 -3.27
C LEU A 261 -15.25 -7.49 -3.52
N TYR A 262 -15.69 -6.37 -2.91
CA TYR A 262 -14.97 -5.11 -3.02
C TYR A 262 -13.55 -5.22 -2.45
N ALA A 263 -13.41 -5.69 -1.22
CA ALA A 263 -12.12 -5.70 -0.52
C ALA A 263 -11.16 -6.78 -1.03
N GLY A 264 -11.66 -7.92 -1.49
CA GLY A 264 -10.79 -8.98 -2.05
C GLY A 264 -10.43 -8.78 -3.51
N LEU A 265 -11.19 -7.96 -4.26
CA LEU A 265 -11.02 -7.83 -5.71
C LEU A 265 -10.58 -6.44 -6.17
N PHE A 266 -10.58 -5.43 -5.29
CA PHE A 266 -10.10 -4.11 -5.64
C PHE A 266 -8.65 -4.18 -6.14
N ASN A 267 -8.35 -3.54 -7.27
CA ASN A 267 -7.06 -3.62 -7.95
C ASN A 267 -6.63 -5.08 -8.29
N ALA A 268 -7.60 -5.95 -8.61
CA ALA A 268 -7.40 -7.39 -8.79
C ALA A 268 -6.70 -8.06 -7.59
N GLY A 269 -7.05 -7.64 -6.36
CA GLY A 269 -6.45 -8.15 -5.12
C GLY A 269 -5.01 -7.69 -4.85
N GLN A 270 -4.40 -6.89 -5.73
CA GLN A 270 -3.01 -6.43 -5.60
C GLN A 270 -2.90 -5.25 -4.61
N THR A 271 -3.35 -5.47 -3.38
CA THR A 271 -3.43 -4.46 -2.32
C THR A 271 -3.04 -5.10 -0.99
N CYS A 272 -2.14 -4.48 -0.25
CA CYS A 272 -1.63 -5.01 1.04
C CYS A 272 -2.72 -5.22 2.10
N ILE A 273 -3.83 -4.48 2.02
CA ILE A 273 -5.02 -4.62 2.87
C ILE A 273 -6.19 -5.32 2.14
N SER A 274 -5.90 -6.09 1.09
CA SER A 274 -6.92 -6.91 0.44
C SER A 274 -7.43 -7.98 1.39
N THR A 275 -8.73 -8.20 1.38
CA THR A 275 -9.31 -9.33 2.12
C THR A 275 -8.92 -10.64 1.42
N GLU A 276 -8.03 -11.40 2.02
CA GLU A 276 -7.61 -12.70 1.51
C GLU A 276 -8.23 -13.88 2.28
N GLU A 277 -8.58 -13.67 3.56
CA GLU A 277 -9.22 -14.68 4.42
C GLU A 277 -10.57 -14.19 4.93
N ILE A 278 -11.62 -14.98 4.73
CA ILE A 278 -12.97 -14.69 5.20
C ILE A 278 -13.37 -15.74 6.23
N TYR A 279 -13.39 -15.36 7.49
CA TYR A 279 -13.82 -16.21 8.59
C TYR A 279 -15.31 -16.04 8.81
N VAL A 280 -16.09 -17.11 8.63
CA VAL A 280 -17.55 -17.10 8.73
C VAL A 280 -18.00 -17.97 9.90
N GLU A 281 -18.87 -17.45 10.77
CA GLU A 281 -19.46 -18.24 11.85
C GLU A 281 -20.25 -19.43 11.26
N GLU A 282 -20.03 -20.63 11.77
CA GLU A 282 -20.51 -21.91 11.18
C GLU A 282 -22.02 -21.90 10.89
N ASP A 283 -22.82 -21.28 11.76
CA ASP A 283 -24.30 -21.22 11.61
C ASP A 283 -24.76 -20.57 10.29
N ILE A 284 -23.92 -19.76 9.63
CA ILE A 284 -24.28 -18.98 8.44
C ILE A 284 -23.35 -19.18 7.24
N VAL A 285 -22.37 -20.10 7.35
CA VAL A 285 -21.37 -20.29 6.30
C VAL A 285 -21.99 -20.71 4.97
N ASP A 286 -22.95 -21.64 4.99
CA ASP A 286 -23.60 -22.13 3.77
C ASP A 286 -24.38 -21.01 3.05
N GLU A 287 -25.11 -20.17 3.81
CA GLU A 287 -25.82 -19.03 3.23
C GLU A 287 -24.84 -18.01 2.65
N PHE A 288 -23.76 -17.71 3.36
CA PHE A 288 -22.74 -16.77 2.90
C PHE A 288 -22.07 -17.27 1.63
N VAL A 289 -21.57 -18.52 1.62
CA VAL A 289 -20.94 -19.17 0.46
C VAL A 289 -21.88 -19.20 -0.74
N SER A 290 -23.14 -19.60 -0.54
CA SER A 290 -24.14 -19.64 -1.60
C SER A 290 -24.33 -18.28 -2.28
N LYS A 291 -24.45 -17.21 -1.48
CA LYS A 291 -24.65 -15.85 -2.02
C LYS A 291 -23.38 -15.31 -2.68
N LEU A 292 -22.21 -15.52 -2.08
CA LEU A 292 -20.95 -15.05 -2.61
C LEU A 292 -20.60 -15.77 -3.92
N SER A 293 -20.82 -17.11 -3.98
CA SER A 293 -20.55 -17.91 -5.17
C SER A 293 -21.42 -17.54 -6.38
N VAL A 294 -22.65 -17.10 -6.15
CA VAL A 294 -23.51 -16.56 -7.21
C VAL A 294 -22.94 -15.23 -7.74
N ARG A 295 -22.56 -14.35 -6.83
CA ARG A 295 -22.08 -13.00 -7.21
C ARG A 295 -20.73 -13.03 -7.93
N ILE A 296 -19.79 -13.89 -7.52
CA ILE A 296 -18.46 -13.93 -8.12
C ILE A 296 -18.48 -14.41 -9.57
N LYS A 297 -19.46 -15.26 -9.95
CA LYS A 297 -19.59 -15.80 -11.31
C LYS A 297 -19.81 -14.73 -12.38
N ASP A 298 -20.37 -13.58 -11.99
CA ASP A 298 -20.65 -12.47 -12.91
C ASP A 298 -19.45 -11.51 -13.04
N ILE A 299 -18.42 -11.62 -12.17
CA ILE A 299 -17.27 -10.73 -12.17
C ILE A 299 -16.26 -11.17 -13.22
N LYS A 300 -15.80 -10.22 -14.01
CA LYS A 300 -14.95 -10.45 -15.18
C LYS A 300 -13.57 -9.82 -15.00
N SER A 301 -12.56 -10.60 -15.33
CA SER A 301 -11.17 -10.17 -15.48
C SER A 301 -10.83 -10.12 -16.96
N GLY A 302 -10.39 -8.99 -17.50
CA GLY A 302 -10.11 -8.92 -18.92
C GLY A 302 -9.80 -7.53 -19.45
N GLU A 303 -9.59 -7.45 -20.78
CA GLU A 303 -9.17 -6.23 -21.49
C GLU A 303 -10.33 -5.24 -21.75
N ASP A 304 -11.58 -5.72 -21.82
CA ASP A 304 -12.72 -4.85 -22.12
C ASP A 304 -12.89 -3.78 -21.01
N VAL A 305 -13.29 -2.59 -21.43
CA VAL A 305 -13.54 -1.48 -20.50
C VAL A 305 -14.64 -1.80 -19.48
N ASN A 306 -15.55 -2.72 -19.83
CA ASN A 306 -16.64 -3.19 -18.96
C ASN A 306 -16.25 -4.40 -18.10
N ASP A 307 -15.05 -4.95 -18.26
CA ASP A 307 -14.55 -5.96 -17.33
C ASP A 307 -14.18 -5.31 -16.00
N ASP A 308 -14.42 -6.03 -14.91
CA ASP A 308 -14.29 -5.49 -13.54
C ASP A 308 -12.84 -5.39 -13.09
N LEU A 309 -12.01 -6.36 -13.45
CA LEU A 309 -10.64 -6.50 -12.99
C LEU A 309 -9.62 -6.31 -14.12
N GLY A 310 -8.54 -5.60 -13.81
CA GLY A 310 -7.37 -5.46 -14.66
C GLY A 310 -6.40 -6.64 -14.56
N PRO A 311 -5.25 -6.58 -15.27
CA PRO A 311 -4.24 -7.63 -15.29
C PRO A 311 -3.48 -7.71 -13.95
N ILE A 312 -2.78 -8.83 -13.77
CA ILE A 312 -1.73 -8.95 -12.77
C ILE A 312 -0.47 -8.28 -13.33
N ILE A 313 0.06 -7.31 -12.58
CA ILE A 313 1.09 -6.38 -13.07
C ILE A 313 2.44 -7.09 -13.26
N THR A 314 2.83 -8.00 -12.36
CA THR A 314 4.11 -8.69 -12.46
C THR A 314 3.96 -10.20 -12.71
N PRO A 315 4.84 -10.80 -13.53
CA PRO A 315 4.82 -12.23 -13.79
C PRO A 315 5.00 -13.10 -12.55
N GLU A 316 5.86 -12.65 -11.64
CA GLU A 316 6.17 -13.34 -10.38
C GLU A 316 4.92 -13.45 -9.49
N THR A 317 4.17 -12.34 -9.37
CA THR A 317 2.90 -12.33 -8.63
C THR A 317 1.88 -13.28 -9.28
N LYS A 318 1.78 -13.25 -10.60
CA LYS A 318 0.88 -14.17 -11.33
C LYS A 318 1.24 -15.63 -11.09
N GLN A 319 2.53 -15.98 -11.18
CA GLN A 319 3.01 -17.32 -10.91
C GLN A 319 2.63 -17.77 -9.51
N LYS A 320 2.89 -16.93 -8.50
CA LYS A 320 2.54 -17.19 -7.10
C LYS A 320 1.05 -17.45 -6.91
N ILE A 321 0.18 -16.63 -7.53
CA ILE A 321 -1.27 -16.81 -7.45
C ILE A 321 -1.68 -18.16 -8.02
N ASN A 322 -1.15 -18.54 -9.20
CA ASN A 322 -1.45 -19.83 -9.82
C ASN A 322 -0.98 -21.00 -8.95
N GLU A 323 0.22 -20.93 -8.39
CA GLU A 323 0.74 -21.96 -7.47
C GLU A 323 -0.14 -22.13 -6.23
N HIS A 324 -0.67 -21.05 -5.66
CA HIS A 324 -1.59 -21.11 -4.53
C HIS A 324 -2.93 -21.78 -4.88
N ILE A 325 -3.47 -21.49 -6.07
CA ILE A 325 -4.71 -22.13 -6.54
C ILE A 325 -4.46 -23.60 -6.88
N ASP A 326 -3.38 -23.89 -7.59
CA ASP A 326 -3.03 -25.24 -8.03
C ASP A 326 -2.82 -26.22 -6.86
N GLU A 327 -2.27 -25.74 -5.75
CA GLU A 327 -2.04 -26.52 -4.53
C GLU A 327 -3.36 -27.08 -3.94
N VAL A 328 -4.46 -26.35 -4.08
CA VAL A 328 -5.73 -26.67 -3.42
C VAL A 328 -6.87 -27.09 -4.36
N LYS A 329 -6.69 -26.98 -5.68
CA LYS A 329 -7.77 -27.18 -6.65
C LYS A 329 -8.41 -28.57 -6.65
N ASP A 330 -7.63 -29.60 -6.31
CA ASP A 330 -8.10 -30.99 -6.33
C ASP A 330 -8.71 -31.42 -4.96
N SER A 331 -8.46 -30.64 -3.90
CA SER A 331 -8.90 -30.96 -2.55
C SER A 331 -9.99 -30.04 -2.01
N CYS A 332 -10.21 -28.87 -2.63
CA CYS A 332 -11.15 -27.88 -2.16
C CYS A 332 -12.24 -27.58 -3.19
N GLN A 333 -13.40 -27.17 -2.70
CA GLN A 333 -14.43 -26.58 -3.54
C GLN A 333 -14.01 -25.17 -3.94
N ILE A 334 -14.02 -24.87 -5.25
CA ILE A 334 -13.61 -23.59 -5.80
C ILE A 334 -14.76 -22.99 -6.63
N TYR A 335 -14.98 -21.69 -6.44
CA TYR A 335 -15.85 -20.89 -7.30
C TYR A 335 -15.04 -19.78 -7.95
N SER A 336 -15.22 -19.61 -9.25
CA SER A 336 -14.51 -18.57 -10.00
C SER A 336 -15.46 -17.75 -10.86
N GLY A 337 -15.07 -16.50 -11.08
CA GLY A 337 -15.65 -15.66 -12.10
C GLY A 337 -15.09 -15.94 -13.48
N ILE A 338 -15.10 -14.95 -14.36
CA ILE A 338 -14.76 -15.10 -15.76
C ILE A 338 -13.38 -14.49 -16.05
N ASN A 339 -12.54 -15.22 -16.77
CA ASN A 339 -11.32 -14.66 -17.36
C ASN A 339 -11.54 -14.46 -18.87
N ASN A 340 -11.74 -13.22 -19.30
CA ASN A 340 -11.89 -12.81 -20.69
C ASN A 340 -10.57 -12.38 -21.36
N GLY A 341 -9.51 -12.15 -20.57
CA GLY A 341 -8.27 -11.52 -21.05
C GLY A 341 -7.11 -12.48 -21.27
N GLY A 342 -7.33 -13.81 -21.15
CA GLY A 342 -6.30 -14.81 -21.34
C GLY A 342 -5.25 -14.85 -20.23
N GLU A 343 -4.00 -15.18 -20.58
CA GLU A 343 -2.95 -15.48 -19.59
C GLU A 343 -2.52 -14.33 -18.67
N LYS A 344 -2.76 -13.08 -19.02
CA LYS A 344 -2.35 -11.93 -18.21
C LYS A 344 -3.29 -11.64 -17.03
N TYR A 345 -4.43 -12.29 -17.04
CA TYR A 345 -5.51 -12.09 -16.08
C TYR A 345 -5.72 -13.35 -15.25
N ILE A 346 -6.17 -13.14 -14.03
CA ILE A 346 -6.62 -14.21 -13.13
C ILE A 346 -8.11 -14.03 -12.91
N ALA A 347 -8.87 -15.10 -13.07
CA ALA A 347 -10.29 -15.10 -12.70
C ALA A 347 -10.43 -14.87 -11.20
N PRO A 348 -11.34 -14.00 -10.75
CA PRO A 348 -11.61 -13.87 -9.32
C PRO A 348 -12.04 -15.21 -8.76
N THR A 349 -11.42 -15.65 -7.68
CA THR A 349 -11.53 -17.02 -7.19
C THR A 349 -11.80 -17.05 -5.68
N ILE A 350 -12.69 -17.96 -5.27
CA ILE A 350 -13.00 -18.27 -3.87
C ILE A 350 -12.68 -19.72 -3.62
N VAL A 351 -11.91 -20.00 -2.59
CA VAL A 351 -11.55 -21.35 -2.13
C VAL A 351 -12.25 -21.63 -0.81
N ILE A 352 -12.96 -22.75 -0.72
CA ILE A 352 -13.73 -23.09 0.49
C ILE A 352 -12.91 -24.02 1.36
N ASP A 353 -12.71 -23.60 2.60
CA ASP A 353 -12.07 -24.32 3.71
C ASP A 353 -10.76 -25.04 3.30
N PRO A 354 -9.78 -24.29 2.77
CA PRO A 354 -8.50 -24.87 2.43
C PRO A 354 -7.77 -25.41 3.67
N PRO A 355 -6.93 -26.45 3.50
CA PRO A 355 -6.15 -27.00 4.61
C PRO A 355 -5.29 -25.94 5.29
N ASP A 356 -5.20 -25.98 6.62
CA ASP A 356 -4.40 -25.05 7.44
C ASP A 356 -2.91 -25.00 7.07
N SER A 357 -2.39 -26.05 6.42
CA SER A 357 -1.00 -26.14 5.98
C SER A 357 -0.75 -25.53 4.60
N SER A 358 -1.80 -25.20 3.84
CA SER A 358 -1.66 -24.69 2.47
C SER A 358 -1.07 -23.28 2.43
N ARG A 359 -0.38 -22.98 1.34
CA ARG A 359 0.21 -21.64 1.10
C ARG A 359 -0.85 -20.56 1.03
N ILE A 360 -2.01 -20.85 0.44
CA ILE A 360 -3.12 -19.90 0.34
C ILE A 360 -3.63 -19.45 1.72
N VAL A 361 -3.41 -20.22 2.79
CA VAL A 361 -3.75 -19.84 4.17
C VAL A 361 -2.61 -19.11 4.88
N ASN A 362 -1.37 -19.51 4.62
CA ASN A 362 -0.21 -19.04 5.40
C ASN A 362 0.59 -17.91 4.74
N GLU A 363 0.47 -17.72 3.41
CA GLU A 363 1.20 -16.71 2.67
C GLU A 363 0.24 -15.68 2.03
N GLU A 364 0.67 -14.43 1.97
CA GLU A 364 -0.02 -13.40 1.19
C GLU A 364 -0.10 -13.82 -0.28
N THR A 365 -1.29 -13.85 -0.88
CA THR A 365 -1.49 -14.24 -2.28
C THR A 365 -1.28 -13.06 -3.23
N PHE A 366 -1.72 -11.87 -2.83
CA PHE A 366 -1.61 -10.61 -3.56
C PHE A 366 -2.29 -10.65 -4.94
N GLY A 367 -3.46 -11.29 -4.98
CA GLY A 367 -4.26 -11.50 -6.19
C GLY A 367 -5.76 -11.61 -5.90
N PRO A 368 -6.59 -11.78 -6.94
CA PRO A 368 -8.06 -11.81 -6.79
C PRO A 368 -8.55 -13.18 -6.26
N VAL A 369 -7.97 -13.63 -5.16
CA VAL A 369 -8.23 -14.93 -4.55
C VAL A 369 -8.53 -14.78 -3.07
N MET A 370 -9.64 -15.33 -2.63
CA MET A 370 -10.09 -15.32 -1.23
C MET A 370 -10.34 -16.74 -0.73
N SER A 371 -9.97 -17.04 0.50
CA SER A 371 -10.36 -18.25 1.20
C SER A 371 -11.55 -18.00 2.14
N ILE A 372 -12.49 -18.95 2.24
CA ILE A 372 -13.57 -18.91 3.22
C ILE A 372 -13.34 -20.02 4.22
N ARG A 373 -13.24 -19.66 5.49
CA ARG A 373 -12.92 -20.57 6.58
C ARG A 373 -13.99 -20.49 7.68
N PRO A 374 -14.71 -21.57 7.99
CA PRO A 374 -15.67 -21.58 9.07
C PRO A 374 -14.98 -21.51 10.44
N PHE A 375 -15.67 -20.95 11.43
CA PHE A 375 -15.27 -21.03 12.83
C PHE A 375 -16.48 -21.24 13.75
N LYS A 376 -16.26 -21.94 14.87
CA LYS A 376 -17.28 -22.23 15.89
C LYS A 376 -17.18 -21.33 17.12
N THR A 377 -15.96 -21.06 17.54
CA THR A 377 -15.69 -20.28 18.75
C THR A 377 -14.78 -19.07 18.46
N GLU A 378 -14.86 -18.06 19.32
CA GLU A 378 -13.98 -16.91 19.24
C GLU A 378 -12.51 -17.28 19.50
N ASP A 379 -12.26 -18.31 20.29
CA ASP A 379 -10.89 -18.79 20.58
C ASP A 379 -10.26 -19.41 19.32
N GLU A 380 -11.00 -20.28 18.64
CA GLU A 380 -10.60 -20.84 17.35
C GLU A 380 -10.34 -19.76 16.30
N LEU A 381 -11.26 -18.78 16.19
CA LEU A 381 -11.11 -17.66 15.27
C LEU A 381 -9.80 -16.90 15.50
N ILE A 382 -9.54 -16.52 16.73
CA ILE A 382 -8.35 -15.75 17.09
C ILE A 382 -7.07 -16.56 16.88
N GLU A 383 -7.08 -17.85 17.18
CA GLU A 383 -5.96 -18.75 16.92
C GLU A 383 -5.65 -18.83 15.41
N LYS A 384 -6.67 -19.05 14.57
CA LYS A 384 -6.53 -19.10 13.11
C LYS A 384 -5.95 -17.80 12.56
N ILE A 385 -6.46 -16.65 12.99
CA ILE A 385 -5.98 -15.34 12.53
C ILE A 385 -4.50 -15.13 12.92
N HIS A 386 -4.14 -15.40 14.17
CA HIS A 386 -2.77 -15.17 14.64
C HIS A 386 -1.74 -16.13 14.04
N LYS A 387 -2.17 -17.31 13.59
CA LYS A 387 -1.29 -18.32 13.00
C LYS A 387 -0.61 -17.81 11.70
N THR A 388 -1.26 -16.91 10.98
CA THR A 388 -0.71 -16.35 9.72
C THR A 388 0.49 -15.45 9.95
N GLY A 389 0.63 -14.85 11.14
CA GLY A 389 1.71 -13.92 11.48
C GLY A 389 1.59 -12.53 10.84
N TYR A 390 0.50 -12.24 10.12
CA TYR A 390 0.20 -10.92 9.57
C TYR A 390 -0.70 -10.11 10.51
N GLY A 391 -0.68 -8.78 10.38
CA GLY A 391 -1.47 -7.92 11.26
C GLY A 391 -1.60 -6.48 10.73
N LEU A 392 -1.80 -6.28 9.40
CA LEU A 392 -1.88 -4.95 8.83
C LEU A 392 -3.27 -4.34 9.04
N SER A 393 -4.32 -4.97 8.51
CA SER A 393 -5.69 -4.51 8.66
C SER A 393 -6.64 -5.70 8.84
N SER A 394 -7.89 -5.43 9.19
CA SER A 394 -8.92 -6.44 9.35
C SER A 394 -10.30 -5.83 9.25
N SER A 395 -11.31 -6.68 9.07
CA SER A 395 -12.73 -6.28 9.02
C SER A 395 -13.58 -7.22 9.87
N ILE A 396 -14.61 -6.68 10.54
CA ILE A 396 -15.55 -7.47 11.31
C ILE A 396 -16.98 -7.00 11.06
N PHE A 397 -17.87 -7.94 10.74
CA PHE A 397 -19.28 -7.70 10.44
C PHE A 397 -20.17 -8.34 11.50
N GLY A 398 -21.08 -7.57 12.05
CA GLY A 398 -22.01 -7.98 13.08
C GLY A 398 -22.84 -6.83 13.60
N LYS A 399 -23.83 -7.14 14.47
CA LYS A 399 -24.69 -6.13 15.13
C LYS A 399 -24.37 -6.00 16.62
N ASN A 400 -23.88 -7.03 17.25
CA ASN A 400 -23.57 -7.03 18.69
C ASN A 400 -22.26 -6.32 18.98
N ASN A 401 -22.29 -5.01 19.26
CA ASN A 401 -21.12 -4.18 19.54
C ASN A 401 -20.28 -4.69 20.71
N THR A 402 -20.89 -5.30 21.76
CA THR A 402 -20.14 -5.86 22.89
C THR A 402 -19.28 -7.04 22.45
N ARG A 403 -19.86 -7.93 21.62
CA ARG A 403 -19.13 -9.05 21.04
C ARG A 403 -18.02 -8.58 20.10
N ILE A 404 -18.34 -7.67 19.19
CA ILE A 404 -17.37 -7.05 18.24
C ILE A 404 -16.19 -6.46 19.01
N ASN A 405 -16.43 -5.64 20.02
CA ASN A 405 -15.37 -5.02 20.81
C ASN A 405 -14.53 -6.03 21.59
N ARG A 406 -15.12 -7.16 22.03
CA ARG A 406 -14.37 -8.23 22.68
C ARG A 406 -13.41 -8.93 21.72
N ILE A 407 -13.86 -9.21 20.49
CA ILE A 407 -13.02 -9.80 19.43
C ILE A 407 -11.90 -8.84 19.05
N ILE A 408 -12.21 -7.57 18.76
CA ILE A 408 -11.23 -6.54 18.40
C ILE A 408 -10.09 -6.43 19.41
N LYS A 409 -10.39 -6.46 20.71
CA LYS A 409 -9.38 -6.39 21.78
C LYS A 409 -8.40 -7.57 21.78
N ARG A 410 -8.73 -8.66 21.13
CA ARG A 410 -7.90 -9.87 21.03
C ARG A 410 -7.14 -9.93 19.71
N MET A 411 -7.54 -9.13 18.72
CA MET A 411 -6.87 -9.11 17.42
C MET A 411 -5.54 -8.34 17.52
N LYS A 412 -4.53 -8.89 16.85
CA LYS A 412 -3.24 -8.25 16.63
C LYS A 412 -3.21 -7.68 15.22
N THR A 413 -3.75 -6.48 15.07
CA THR A 413 -3.86 -5.82 13.78
C THR A 413 -3.87 -4.31 13.96
N GLY A 414 -3.18 -3.60 13.09
CA GLY A 414 -3.04 -2.14 13.19
C GLY A 414 -4.36 -1.39 12.97
N ASN A 415 -5.25 -1.93 12.14
CA ASN A 415 -6.54 -1.31 11.82
C ASN A 415 -7.67 -2.34 11.83
N VAL A 416 -8.85 -1.93 12.33
CA VAL A 416 -10.07 -2.74 12.28
C VAL A 416 -11.22 -1.94 11.69
N ASN A 417 -11.82 -2.44 10.64
CA ASN A 417 -13.02 -1.87 10.02
C ASN A 417 -14.26 -2.61 10.58
N VAL A 418 -15.25 -1.87 11.09
CA VAL A 418 -16.48 -2.46 11.63
C VAL A 418 -17.64 -2.25 10.65
N ASN A 419 -18.24 -3.35 10.18
CA ASN A 419 -19.28 -3.35 9.15
C ASN A 419 -18.86 -2.62 7.86
N ASP A 420 -17.57 -2.63 7.57
CA ASP A 420 -16.94 -2.06 6.37
C ASP A 420 -15.61 -2.78 6.11
N ALA A 421 -14.95 -2.54 4.97
CA ALA A 421 -13.67 -3.12 4.63
C ALA A 421 -12.81 -2.13 3.83
N MET A 422 -11.48 -2.19 4.00
CA MET A 422 -10.47 -1.35 3.31
C MET A 422 -10.60 0.17 3.51
N THR A 423 -11.51 0.65 4.35
CA THR A 423 -11.78 2.10 4.49
C THR A 423 -10.74 2.83 5.33
N SER A 424 -10.04 2.15 6.22
CA SER A 424 -9.01 2.75 7.09
C SER A 424 -7.89 3.45 6.31
N TYR A 425 -7.45 2.88 5.18
CA TYR A 425 -6.42 3.47 4.33
C TYR A 425 -6.84 4.79 3.66
N ILE A 426 -8.14 4.96 3.39
CA ILE A 426 -8.70 6.13 2.70
C ILE A 426 -8.89 7.30 3.67
N ILE A 427 -8.86 7.06 4.99
CA ILE A 427 -9.03 8.10 6.02
C ILE A 427 -7.65 8.64 6.44
N PRO A 428 -7.19 9.79 5.89
CA PRO A 428 -5.80 10.23 6.07
C PRO A 428 -5.44 10.62 7.52
N THR A 429 -6.44 10.77 8.40
CA THR A 429 -6.24 11.12 9.81
C THR A 429 -6.08 9.91 10.73
N LEU A 430 -6.32 8.71 10.22
CA LEU A 430 -6.03 7.48 10.96
C LEU A 430 -4.55 7.11 10.80
N PRO A 431 -3.89 6.65 11.88
CA PRO A 431 -2.61 6.02 11.76
C PRO A 431 -2.71 4.80 10.84
N TYR A 432 -1.76 4.64 9.94
CA TYR A 432 -1.66 3.46 9.09
C TYR A 432 -0.39 2.70 9.46
N GLY A 433 -0.51 1.39 9.59
CA GLY A 433 0.56 0.50 9.96
C GLY A 433 0.02 -0.77 10.59
N GLY A 434 0.80 -1.84 10.51
CA GLY A 434 0.53 -3.13 11.11
C GLY A 434 1.15 -3.30 12.49
N GLU A 435 1.09 -4.54 13.01
CA GLU A 435 1.79 -4.99 14.23
C GLU A 435 3.15 -5.63 13.88
#